data_51f8470869b799eb686bf28a96ef5cc0
#
_entry.id   51f8470869b799eb686bf28a96ef5cc0
#
_cell.length_a   1.000
_cell.length_b   1.000
_cell.length_c   1.000
_cell.angle_alpha   90.00
_cell.angle_beta   90.00
_cell.angle_gamma   90.00
#
_symmetry.space_group_name_H-M   'P 1'
#
loop_
_entity.id
_entity.type
_entity.pdbx_description
1 polymer ?
#
loop_
_entity_poly.entity_id
_entity_poly.type
_entity_poly.pdbx_seq_one_letter_code
_entity_poly.pdbx_strand_id
1 'polypeptide(L)'
;MSGGARKAAFVLPTIITVAVIALIGTAVLQYRQDRSDRIAEAEKIGAAFFSDVATFEAEVQRELSEVRSGEPADLKKVVDAKLEDPPVLASAPDGAEASKTYRAAVKAEPMVLDPYTSLSDKLGRAVEAKAFVKAADDVLDHGPIVLLGYGTVFDSGPLRKRVLPELNRSLAEFRAVDVPKGAHDVAVKVDGALTYVIGQVDTMADHADDGKSYEFSYNTQYNAARQAVRDYATEVDGDVAEALDRIRGAKPT
;
A
#
# COMPACT_ATOMS: atom_id res chain seq x y z
N MET A 1 -97.29 13.97 -22.06
CA MET A 1 -96.20 12.96 -22.28
C MET A 1 -94.89 13.74 -22.47
N SER A 2 -94.06 13.80 -21.54
CA SER A 2 -92.67 14.29 -21.68
C SER A 2 -91.99 14.27 -20.32
N GLY A 3 -91.38 13.19 -19.89
CA GLY A 3 -90.82 13.08 -18.57
C GLY A 3 -89.59 12.11 -18.44
N GLY A 4 -89.04 11.70 -19.62
CA GLY A 4 -88.02 10.63 -19.61
C GLY A 4 -86.54 11.06 -19.94
N ALA A 5 -86.30 12.24 -20.46
CA ALA A 5 -85.03 12.59 -21.09
C ALA A 5 -84.04 13.31 -20.15
N ARG A 6 -84.45 13.81 -18.97
CA ARG A 6 -83.57 14.61 -18.08
C ARG A 6 -82.81 13.82 -17.03
N LYS A 7 -83.17 12.59 -16.77
CA LYS A 7 -82.43 11.74 -15.72
C LYS A 7 -81.19 11.02 -16.26
N ALA A 8 -81.11 10.77 -17.57
CA ALA A 8 -79.96 10.07 -18.17
C ALA A 8 -78.72 10.97 -18.35
N ALA A 9 -78.91 12.29 -18.49
CA ALA A 9 -77.84 13.24 -18.76
C ALA A 9 -76.94 13.52 -17.52
N PHE A 10 -77.43 13.23 -16.30
CA PHE A 10 -76.64 13.45 -15.06
C PHE A 10 -75.88 12.21 -14.57
N VAL A 11 -76.20 11.01 -14.98
CA VAL A 11 -75.57 9.75 -14.55
C VAL A 11 -74.27 9.52 -15.32
N LEU A 12 -74.18 9.87 -16.59
CA LEU A 12 -72.99 9.67 -17.43
C LEU A 12 -71.75 10.45 -16.92
N PRO A 13 -71.81 11.78 -16.62
CA PRO A 13 -70.65 12.51 -16.13
C PRO A 13 -70.20 12.04 -14.73
N THR A 14 -71.13 11.62 -13.88
CA THR A 14 -70.81 11.10 -12.55
C THR A 14 -70.04 9.77 -12.62
N ILE A 15 -70.43 8.87 -13.54
CA ILE A 15 -69.74 7.58 -13.74
C ILE A 15 -68.34 7.80 -14.31
N ILE A 16 -68.16 8.73 -15.23
CA ILE A 16 -66.87 9.08 -15.83
C ILE A 16 -65.96 9.70 -14.75
N THR A 17 -66.48 10.58 -13.91
CA THR A 17 -65.72 11.22 -12.83
C THR A 17 -65.27 10.19 -11.79
N VAL A 18 -66.11 9.25 -11.38
CA VAL A 18 -65.75 8.17 -10.45
C VAL A 18 -64.72 7.21 -11.05
N ALA A 19 -64.86 6.87 -12.35
CA ALA A 19 -63.90 6.03 -13.06
C ALA A 19 -62.51 6.69 -13.16
N VAL A 20 -62.45 8.00 -13.45
CA VAL A 20 -61.20 8.77 -13.52
C VAL A 20 -60.55 8.87 -12.14
N ILE A 21 -61.33 9.11 -11.07
CA ILE A 21 -60.80 9.14 -9.69
C ILE A 21 -60.27 7.75 -9.29
N ALA A 22 -60.96 6.68 -9.64
CA ALA A 22 -60.51 5.30 -9.35
C ALA A 22 -59.21 4.96 -10.12
N LEU A 23 -59.10 5.35 -11.40
CA LEU A 23 -57.88 5.17 -12.20
C LEU A 23 -56.70 5.99 -11.65
N ILE A 24 -56.92 7.23 -11.26
CA ILE A 24 -55.89 8.06 -10.61
C ILE A 24 -55.49 7.44 -9.26
N GLY A 25 -56.44 6.98 -8.46
CA GLY A 25 -56.21 6.31 -7.19
C GLY A 25 -55.38 5.04 -7.34
N THR A 26 -55.68 4.18 -8.29
CA THR A 26 -54.92 2.97 -8.58
C THR A 26 -53.52 3.29 -9.11
N ALA A 27 -53.39 4.27 -10.02
CA ALA A 27 -52.10 4.70 -10.53
C ALA A 27 -51.19 5.28 -9.42
N VAL A 28 -51.75 6.06 -8.49
CA VAL A 28 -51.01 6.60 -7.33
C VAL A 28 -50.60 5.50 -6.37
N LEU A 29 -51.47 4.50 -6.13
CA LEU A 29 -51.16 3.35 -5.28
C LEU A 29 -50.07 2.49 -5.91
N GLN A 30 -50.15 2.17 -7.20
CA GLN A 30 -49.12 1.45 -7.94
C GLN A 30 -47.81 2.21 -7.93
N TYR A 31 -47.78 3.51 -8.20
CA TYR A 31 -46.58 4.32 -8.13
C TYR A 31 -45.93 4.33 -6.75
N ARG A 32 -46.73 4.39 -5.67
CA ARG A 32 -46.22 4.29 -4.29
C ARG A 32 -45.65 2.91 -3.98
N GLN A 33 -46.28 1.87 -4.48
CA GLN A 33 -45.86 0.48 -4.29
C GLN A 33 -44.57 0.22 -5.06
N ASP A 34 -44.50 0.59 -6.34
CA ASP A 34 -43.31 0.49 -7.18
C ASP A 34 -42.12 1.26 -6.58
N ARG A 35 -42.39 2.46 -6.02
CA ARG A 35 -41.34 3.21 -5.32
C ARG A 35 -40.85 2.53 -4.03
N SER A 36 -41.78 1.95 -3.26
CA SER A 36 -41.44 1.22 -2.04
C SER A 36 -40.59 -0.02 -2.36
N ASP A 37 -40.95 -0.76 -3.41
CA ASP A 37 -40.25 -1.96 -3.85
C ASP A 37 -38.83 -1.64 -4.35
N ARG A 38 -38.66 -0.54 -5.12
CA ARG A 38 -37.34 -0.06 -5.55
C ARG A 38 -36.46 0.36 -4.36
N ILE A 39 -37.02 1.04 -3.36
CA ILE A 39 -36.27 1.40 -2.15
C ILE A 39 -35.86 0.13 -1.38
N ALA A 40 -36.76 -0.85 -1.25
CA ALA A 40 -36.45 -2.11 -0.58
C ALA A 40 -35.38 -2.94 -1.34
N GLU A 41 -35.40 -2.91 -2.67
CA GLU A 41 -34.36 -3.52 -3.50
C GLU A 41 -33.02 -2.83 -3.32
N ALA A 42 -32.98 -1.51 -3.35
CA ALA A 42 -31.76 -0.73 -3.09
C ALA A 42 -31.22 -0.98 -1.68
N GLU A 43 -32.09 -1.15 -0.69
CA GLU A 43 -31.69 -1.49 0.67
C GLU A 43 -31.01 -2.88 0.75
N LYS A 44 -31.54 -3.87 0.03
CA LYS A 44 -30.92 -5.20 -0.09
C LYS A 44 -29.55 -5.14 -0.77
N ILE A 45 -29.44 -4.36 -1.86
CA ILE A 45 -28.17 -4.17 -2.57
C ILE A 45 -27.12 -3.55 -1.63
N GLY A 46 -27.48 -2.49 -0.92
CA GLY A 46 -26.56 -1.86 0.03
C GLY A 46 -26.17 -2.77 1.21
N ALA A 47 -27.13 -3.57 1.72
CA ALA A 47 -26.87 -4.55 2.78
C ALA A 47 -25.96 -5.70 2.29
N ALA A 48 -26.18 -6.19 1.06
CA ALA A 48 -25.33 -7.20 0.44
C ALA A 48 -23.89 -6.70 0.30
N PHE A 49 -23.71 -5.46 -0.21
CA PHE A 49 -22.38 -4.83 -0.30
C PHE A 49 -21.65 -4.82 1.05
N PHE A 50 -22.30 -4.39 2.14
CA PHE A 50 -21.66 -4.40 3.46
C PHE A 50 -21.36 -5.82 3.97
N SER A 51 -22.17 -6.81 3.62
CA SER A 51 -21.89 -8.22 3.91
C SER A 51 -20.66 -8.71 3.14
N ASP A 52 -20.54 -8.35 1.87
CA ASP A 52 -19.40 -8.72 1.03
C ASP A 52 -18.11 -8.03 1.53
N VAL A 53 -18.19 -6.76 1.93
CA VAL A 53 -17.07 -6.04 2.57
C VAL A 53 -16.63 -6.75 3.86
N ALA A 54 -17.55 -7.09 4.73
CA ALA A 54 -17.22 -7.79 5.98
C ALA A 54 -16.58 -9.16 5.73
N THR A 55 -17.04 -9.88 4.71
CA THR A 55 -16.46 -11.18 4.29
C THR A 55 -15.04 -10.97 3.75
N PHE A 56 -14.85 -9.99 2.86
CA PHE A 56 -13.55 -9.61 2.32
C PHE A 56 -12.56 -9.27 3.44
N GLU A 57 -12.94 -8.40 4.38
CA GLU A 57 -12.11 -8.02 5.52
C GLU A 57 -11.70 -9.23 6.37
N ALA A 58 -12.64 -10.11 6.69
CA ALA A 58 -12.38 -11.32 7.46
C ALA A 58 -11.42 -12.29 6.74
N GLU A 59 -11.60 -12.45 5.42
CA GLU A 59 -10.73 -13.30 4.61
C GLU A 59 -9.31 -12.73 4.52
N VAL A 60 -9.14 -11.43 4.26
CA VAL A 60 -7.82 -10.80 4.24
C VAL A 60 -7.11 -10.95 5.57
N GLN A 61 -7.80 -10.68 6.69
CA GLN A 61 -7.23 -10.84 8.03
C GLN A 61 -6.83 -12.30 8.31
N ARG A 62 -7.66 -13.28 7.94
CA ARG A 62 -7.35 -14.69 8.08
C ARG A 62 -6.11 -15.07 7.29
N GLU A 63 -6.07 -14.74 6.00
CA GLU A 63 -4.95 -15.11 5.13
C GLU A 63 -3.65 -14.43 5.53
N LEU A 64 -3.68 -13.15 5.92
CA LEU A 64 -2.50 -12.47 6.48
C LEU A 64 -2.01 -13.15 7.77
N SER A 65 -2.90 -13.69 8.60
CA SER A 65 -2.51 -14.41 9.83
C SER A 65 -1.90 -15.79 9.55
N GLU A 66 -2.19 -16.39 8.39
CA GLU A 66 -1.66 -17.69 7.96
C GLU A 66 -0.24 -17.57 7.37
N VAL A 67 0.21 -16.37 6.98
CA VAL A 67 1.58 -16.13 6.49
C VAL A 67 2.58 -16.28 7.62
N ARG A 68 3.21 -17.47 7.70
CA ARG A 68 4.16 -17.80 8.77
C ARG A 68 5.51 -17.11 8.65
N SER A 69 5.93 -16.79 7.43
CA SER A 69 7.22 -16.18 7.16
C SER A 69 7.33 -14.75 7.72
N GLY A 70 6.23 -14.03 7.76
CA GLY A 70 6.20 -12.59 8.05
C GLY A 70 6.94 -11.74 7.00
N GLU A 71 7.41 -12.36 5.90
CA GLU A 71 8.16 -11.67 4.83
C GLU A 71 7.24 -10.70 4.07
N PRO A 72 7.70 -9.45 3.82
CA PRO A 72 6.91 -8.45 3.11
C PRO A 72 6.41 -8.93 1.74
N ALA A 73 7.21 -9.71 1.01
CA ALA A 73 6.83 -10.25 -0.30
C ALA A 73 5.66 -11.23 -0.22
N ASP A 74 5.64 -12.09 0.81
CA ASP A 74 4.57 -13.07 1.00
C ASP A 74 3.28 -12.38 1.45
N LEU A 75 3.39 -11.41 2.36
CA LEU A 75 2.25 -10.58 2.78
C LEU A 75 1.67 -9.79 1.61
N LYS A 76 2.54 -9.17 0.80
CA LYS A 76 2.12 -8.42 -0.40
C LYS A 76 1.35 -9.29 -1.37
N LYS A 77 1.82 -10.52 -1.63
CA LYS A 77 1.15 -11.47 -2.53
C LYS A 77 -0.28 -11.77 -2.07
N VAL A 78 -0.50 -11.93 -0.77
CA VAL A 78 -1.85 -12.16 -0.20
C VAL A 78 -2.75 -10.94 -0.43
N VAL A 79 -2.25 -9.73 -0.11
CA VAL A 79 -3.03 -8.49 -0.27
C VAL A 79 -3.37 -8.25 -1.73
N ASP A 80 -2.38 -8.36 -2.63
CA ASP A 80 -2.58 -8.14 -4.07
C ASP A 80 -3.59 -9.12 -4.66
N ALA A 81 -3.53 -10.41 -4.29
CA ALA A 81 -4.50 -11.40 -4.74
C ALA A 81 -5.94 -11.07 -4.32
N LYS A 82 -6.12 -10.48 -3.13
CA LYS A 82 -7.45 -10.03 -2.68
C LYS A 82 -7.91 -8.74 -3.38
N LEU A 83 -6.98 -7.87 -3.74
CA LEU A 83 -7.30 -6.65 -4.50
C LEU A 83 -7.70 -6.93 -5.96
N GLU A 84 -7.45 -8.15 -6.49
CA GLU A 84 -7.90 -8.56 -7.82
C GLU A 84 -9.42 -8.80 -7.89
N ASP A 85 -10.06 -9.19 -6.77
CA ASP A 85 -11.51 -9.44 -6.69
C ASP A 85 -12.14 -8.69 -5.49
N PRO A 86 -12.21 -7.36 -5.58
CA PRO A 86 -12.73 -6.53 -4.50
C PRO A 86 -14.26 -6.57 -4.44
N PRO A 87 -14.86 -6.27 -3.27
CA PRO A 87 -16.30 -6.09 -3.17
C PRO A 87 -16.76 -4.90 -4.02
N VAL A 88 -17.77 -5.13 -4.86
CA VAL A 88 -18.32 -4.12 -5.79
C VAL A 88 -19.78 -3.86 -5.45
N LEU A 89 -20.17 -2.58 -5.38
CA LEU A 89 -21.55 -2.20 -5.19
C LEU A 89 -22.34 -2.42 -6.48
N ALA A 90 -23.34 -3.29 -6.45
CA ALA A 90 -24.21 -3.51 -7.59
C ALA A 90 -25.06 -2.27 -7.91
N SER A 91 -25.36 -2.07 -9.19
CA SER A 91 -26.25 -1.00 -9.65
C SER A 91 -27.65 -1.18 -9.08
N ALA A 92 -28.23 -0.11 -8.58
CA ALA A 92 -29.59 -0.11 -8.05
C ALA A 92 -30.57 0.58 -9.02
N PRO A 93 -31.89 0.29 -8.89
CA PRO A 93 -32.92 0.92 -9.70
C PRO A 93 -33.05 2.43 -9.42
N ASP A 94 -33.68 3.15 -10.34
CA ASP A 94 -33.98 4.58 -10.22
C ASP A 94 -34.70 4.89 -8.89
N GLY A 95 -34.25 5.92 -8.17
CA GLY A 95 -34.81 6.29 -6.88
C GLY A 95 -34.15 5.57 -5.68
N ALA A 96 -33.11 4.77 -5.91
CA ALA A 96 -32.33 4.07 -4.89
C ALA A 96 -31.72 5.02 -3.85
N GLU A 97 -31.48 6.27 -4.21
CA GLU A 97 -30.96 7.31 -3.30
C GLU A 97 -31.92 7.63 -2.13
N ALA A 98 -33.16 7.16 -2.17
CA ALA A 98 -34.07 7.21 -1.04
C ALA A 98 -33.72 6.19 0.07
N SER A 99 -33.05 5.08 -0.27
CA SER A 99 -32.53 4.11 0.71
C SER A 99 -31.32 4.69 1.46
N LYS A 100 -31.38 4.64 2.79
CA LYS A 100 -30.25 5.07 3.65
C LYS A 100 -29.08 4.13 3.53
N THR A 101 -29.33 2.82 3.47
CA THR A 101 -28.33 1.77 3.39
C THR A 101 -27.57 1.84 2.06
N TYR A 102 -28.28 1.99 0.93
CA TYR A 102 -27.63 2.15 -0.36
C TYR A 102 -26.77 3.41 -0.45
N ARG A 103 -27.28 4.56 0.02
CA ARG A 103 -26.47 5.79 0.08
C ARG A 103 -25.22 5.65 0.94
N ALA A 104 -25.31 4.92 2.05
CA ALA A 104 -24.15 4.63 2.88
C ALA A 104 -23.14 3.75 2.13
N ALA A 105 -23.62 2.74 1.37
CA ALA A 105 -22.78 1.87 0.55
C ALA A 105 -22.06 2.66 -0.56
N VAL A 106 -22.77 3.51 -1.31
CA VAL A 106 -22.18 4.39 -2.33
C VAL A 106 -21.07 5.28 -1.75
N LYS A 107 -21.27 5.79 -0.55
CA LYS A 107 -20.26 6.62 0.13
C LYS A 107 -19.06 5.78 0.63
N ALA A 108 -19.29 4.55 1.05
CA ALA A 108 -18.27 3.68 1.59
C ALA A 108 -17.41 3.02 0.50
N GLU A 109 -18.02 2.66 -0.65
CA GLU A 109 -17.36 1.91 -1.73
C GLU A 109 -15.97 2.44 -2.11
N PRO A 110 -15.76 3.75 -2.40
CA PRO A 110 -14.44 4.24 -2.79
C PRO A 110 -13.39 4.17 -1.66
N MET A 111 -13.82 4.00 -0.41
CA MET A 111 -12.95 4.03 0.77
C MET A 111 -12.61 2.62 1.29
N VAL A 112 -13.35 1.59 0.87
CA VAL A 112 -13.18 0.21 1.38
C VAL A 112 -11.79 -0.34 1.09
N LEU A 113 -11.24 -0.04 -0.08
CA LEU A 113 -9.96 -0.60 -0.52
C LEU A 113 -8.74 0.24 -0.11
N ASP A 114 -8.92 1.49 0.33
CA ASP A 114 -7.82 2.39 0.69
C ASP A 114 -6.82 1.78 1.69
N PRO A 115 -7.26 1.13 2.79
CA PRO A 115 -6.32 0.53 3.75
C PRO A 115 -5.48 -0.59 3.13
N TYR A 116 -6.07 -1.40 2.26
CA TYR A 116 -5.42 -2.56 1.61
C TYR A 116 -4.47 -2.12 0.51
N THR A 117 -4.85 -1.14 -0.30
CA THR A 117 -3.97 -0.52 -1.30
C THR A 117 -2.77 0.13 -0.61
N SER A 118 -3.00 0.88 0.47
CA SER A 118 -1.92 1.47 1.27
C SER A 118 -1.00 0.41 1.86
N LEU A 119 -1.53 -0.72 2.35
CA LEU A 119 -0.71 -1.83 2.83
C LEU A 119 0.10 -2.46 1.70
N SER A 120 -0.50 -2.74 0.53
CA SER A 120 0.22 -3.27 -0.62
C SER A 120 1.39 -2.37 -1.05
N ASP A 121 1.18 -1.05 -1.10
CA ASP A 121 2.22 -0.07 -1.43
C ASP A 121 3.36 -0.08 -0.41
N LYS A 122 3.04 -0.12 0.89
CA LYS A 122 4.04 -0.17 1.96
C LYS A 122 4.81 -1.49 1.96
N LEU A 123 4.16 -2.61 1.70
CA LEU A 123 4.80 -3.91 1.52
C LEU A 123 5.72 -3.93 0.29
N GLY A 124 5.30 -3.30 -0.81
CA GLY A 124 6.15 -3.11 -2.00
C GLY A 124 7.43 -2.35 -1.66
N ARG A 125 7.30 -1.21 -0.96
CA ARG A 125 8.45 -0.44 -0.46
C ARG A 125 9.35 -1.28 0.46
N ALA A 126 8.78 -2.11 1.31
CA ALA A 126 9.54 -2.98 2.22
C ALA A 126 10.34 -4.06 1.47
N VAL A 127 9.78 -4.61 0.39
CA VAL A 127 10.49 -5.57 -0.48
C VAL A 127 11.71 -4.91 -1.14
N GLU A 128 11.53 -3.72 -1.71
CA GLU A 128 12.63 -2.94 -2.32
C GLU A 128 13.67 -2.55 -1.27
N ALA A 129 13.22 -2.06 -0.10
CA ALA A 129 14.09 -1.66 0.99
C ALA A 129 14.96 -2.82 1.50
N LYS A 130 14.41 -4.03 1.60
CA LYS A 130 15.15 -5.21 2.06
C LYS A 130 16.37 -5.52 1.18
N ALA A 131 16.21 -5.44 -0.14
CA ALA A 131 17.31 -5.65 -1.08
C ALA A 131 18.38 -4.56 -0.95
N PHE A 132 17.96 -3.29 -0.85
CA PHE A 132 18.85 -2.14 -0.67
C PHE A 132 19.62 -2.20 0.66
N VAL A 133 18.92 -2.46 1.79
CA VAL A 133 19.52 -2.58 3.13
C VAL A 133 20.56 -3.70 3.14
N LYS A 134 20.20 -4.86 2.57
CA LYS A 134 21.16 -5.97 2.46
C LYS A 134 22.42 -5.58 1.70
N ALA A 135 22.27 -4.92 0.55
CA ALA A 135 23.42 -4.48 -0.25
C ALA A 135 24.27 -3.45 0.50
N ALA A 136 23.64 -2.54 1.24
CA ALA A 136 24.33 -1.55 2.06
C ALA A 136 25.11 -2.21 3.22
N ASP A 137 24.51 -3.18 3.91
CA ASP A 137 25.16 -3.94 4.98
C ASP A 137 26.32 -4.77 4.44
N ASP A 138 26.11 -5.48 3.31
CA ASP A 138 27.14 -6.29 2.68
C ASP A 138 28.42 -5.46 2.37
N VAL A 139 28.28 -4.24 1.83
CA VAL A 139 29.45 -3.39 1.52
C VAL A 139 30.05 -2.73 2.76
N LEU A 140 29.26 -2.41 3.78
CA LEU A 140 29.76 -1.84 5.03
C LEU A 140 30.41 -2.90 5.95
N ASP A 141 30.05 -4.17 5.83
CA ASP A 141 30.64 -5.27 6.59
C ASP A 141 32.01 -5.70 6.03
N HIS A 142 32.23 -5.51 4.72
CA HIS A 142 33.53 -5.72 4.07
C HIS A 142 34.48 -4.51 4.24
N GLY A 143 34.53 -3.94 5.44
CA GLY A 143 35.38 -2.80 5.75
C GLY A 143 36.87 -3.07 5.57
N PRO A 144 37.71 -2.02 5.49
CA PRO A 144 39.16 -2.14 5.22
C PRO A 144 39.90 -3.07 6.17
N ILE A 145 39.49 -3.20 7.44
CA ILE A 145 40.11 -4.10 8.41
C ILE A 145 40.00 -5.56 7.95
N VAL A 146 38.89 -5.97 7.36
CA VAL A 146 38.70 -7.34 6.85
C VAL A 146 39.66 -7.64 5.70
N LEU A 147 39.95 -6.62 4.89
CA LEU A 147 40.82 -6.74 3.71
C LEU A 147 42.32 -6.56 4.04
N LEU A 148 42.63 -5.67 4.98
CA LEU A 148 44.01 -5.30 5.36
C LEU A 148 44.57 -6.12 6.52
N GLY A 149 43.68 -6.65 7.40
CA GLY A 149 44.11 -7.20 8.71
C GLY A 149 44.57 -6.08 9.65
N TYR A 150 45.08 -6.51 10.81
CA TYR A 150 45.68 -5.62 11.79
C TYR A 150 47.19 -5.58 11.56
N GLY A 151 47.76 -4.41 11.38
CA GLY A 151 49.21 -4.22 11.26
C GLY A 151 49.62 -3.00 10.44
N THR A 152 50.91 -2.68 10.48
CA THR A 152 51.52 -1.62 9.68
C THR A 152 51.74 -2.14 8.26
N VAL A 153 51.28 -1.41 7.26
CA VAL A 153 51.49 -1.75 5.84
C VAL A 153 52.76 -1.03 5.38
N PHE A 154 53.76 -1.79 4.97
CA PHE A 154 55.03 -1.26 4.47
C PHE A 154 55.21 -1.46 2.96
N ASP A 155 54.24 -2.15 2.30
CA ASP A 155 54.28 -2.45 0.88
C ASP A 155 52.94 -2.05 0.24
N SER A 156 52.97 -1.18 -0.76
CA SER A 156 51.80 -0.71 -1.52
C SER A 156 51.21 -1.80 -2.40
N GLY A 157 51.98 -2.84 -2.76
CA GLY A 157 51.56 -3.86 -3.71
C GLY A 157 50.25 -4.55 -3.35
N PRO A 158 50.06 -5.04 -2.10
CA PRO A 158 48.77 -5.63 -1.66
C PRO A 158 47.62 -4.62 -1.69
N LEU A 159 47.87 -3.34 -1.35
CA LEU A 159 46.86 -2.30 -1.37
C LEU A 159 46.35 -2.05 -2.79
N ARG A 160 47.26 -1.82 -3.73
CA ARG A 160 46.94 -1.51 -5.14
C ARG A 160 46.39 -2.71 -5.92
N LYS A 161 46.89 -3.92 -5.67
CA LYS A 161 46.52 -5.12 -6.45
C LYS A 161 45.31 -5.87 -5.93
N ARG A 162 44.97 -5.71 -4.64
CA ARG A 162 43.86 -6.45 -4.02
C ARG A 162 42.83 -5.54 -3.35
N VAL A 163 43.28 -4.67 -2.44
CA VAL A 163 42.35 -3.92 -1.57
C VAL A 163 41.60 -2.86 -2.36
N LEU A 164 42.30 -1.97 -3.07
CA LEU A 164 41.64 -0.93 -3.88
C LEU A 164 40.72 -1.47 -4.95
N PRO A 165 41.10 -2.50 -5.75
CA PRO A 165 40.18 -3.11 -6.71
C PRO A 165 38.93 -3.70 -6.05
N GLU A 166 39.07 -4.33 -4.88
CA GLU A 166 37.96 -4.92 -4.15
C GLU A 166 36.99 -3.84 -3.63
N LEU A 167 37.51 -2.79 -3.00
CA LEU A 167 36.67 -1.67 -2.52
C LEU A 167 35.98 -0.94 -3.67
N ASN A 168 36.67 -0.71 -4.79
CA ASN A 168 36.07 -0.10 -5.97
C ASN A 168 34.99 -0.99 -6.58
N ARG A 169 35.17 -2.33 -6.57
CA ARG A 169 34.16 -3.28 -7.02
C ARG A 169 32.92 -3.20 -6.11
N SER A 170 33.12 -3.26 -4.79
CA SER A 170 32.02 -3.15 -3.81
C SER A 170 31.25 -1.84 -3.96
N LEU A 171 31.94 -0.73 -4.19
CA LEU A 171 31.31 0.56 -4.47
C LEU A 171 30.50 0.54 -5.77
N ALA A 172 31.06 -0.05 -6.83
CA ALA A 172 30.36 -0.17 -8.12
C ALA A 172 29.13 -1.07 -8.03
N GLU A 173 29.21 -2.19 -7.30
CA GLU A 173 28.11 -3.10 -7.04
C GLU A 173 27.00 -2.39 -6.23
N PHE A 174 27.35 -1.65 -5.19
CA PHE A 174 26.39 -0.86 -4.42
C PHE A 174 25.69 0.21 -5.28
N ARG A 175 26.45 0.93 -6.11
CA ARG A 175 25.89 1.95 -7.02
C ARG A 175 24.98 1.39 -8.11
N ALA A 176 25.07 0.10 -8.40
CA ALA A 176 24.20 -0.58 -9.33
C ALA A 176 22.86 -1.04 -8.71
N VAL A 177 22.72 -0.94 -7.39
CA VAL A 177 21.47 -1.29 -6.69
C VAL A 177 20.47 -0.15 -6.84
N ASP A 178 19.22 -0.51 -7.15
CA ASP A 178 18.13 0.46 -7.19
C ASP A 178 17.91 1.07 -5.81
N VAL A 179 17.86 2.41 -5.77
CA VAL A 179 17.65 3.16 -4.53
C VAL A 179 16.15 3.35 -4.32
N PRO A 180 15.54 2.70 -3.31
CA PRO A 180 14.11 2.81 -3.08
C PRO A 180 13.72 4.22 -2.64
N LYS A 181 12.42 4.52 -2.79
CA LYS A 181 11.87 5.81 -2.37
C LYS A 181 12.16 6.08 -0.88
N GLY A 182 12.77 7.22 -0.60
CA GLY A 182 13.13 7.65 0.76
C GLY A 182 14.52 7.20 1.22
N ALA A 183 15.24 6.35 0.45
CA ALA A 183 16.58 5.87 0.81
C ALA A 183 17.72 6.71 0.21
N HIS A 184 17.43 7.81 -0.49
CA HIS A 184 18.46 8.60 -1.17
C HIS A 184 19.57 9.07 -0.22
N ASP A 185 19.21 9.64 0.92
CA ASP A 185 20.19 10.15 1.90
C ASP A 185 21.03 9.02 2.52
N VAL A 186 20.44 7.83 2.64
CA VAL A 186 21.14 6.63 3.10
C VAL A 186 22.17 6.19 2.05
N ALA A 187 21.76 6.14 0.77
CA ALA A 187 22.64 5.80 -0.33
C ALA A 187 23.84 6.75 -0.41
N VAL A 188 23.61 8.06 -0.26
CA VAL A 188 24.67 9.08 -0.23
C VAL A 188 25.65 8.85 0.94
N LYS A 189 25.16 8.49 2.12
CA LYS A 189 26.02 8.21 3.29
C LYS A 189 26.86 6.94 3.09
N VAL A 190 26.28 5.88 2.53
CA VAL A 190 27.01 4.63 2.24
C VAL A 190 28.06 4.85 1.16
N ASP A 191 27.70 5.49 0.05
CA ASP A 191 28.63 5.86 -1.03
C ASP A 191 29.77 6.74 -0.51
N GLY A 192 29.46 7.75 0.29
CA GLY A 192 30.42 8.66 0.89
C GLY A 192 31.39 7.94 1.83
N ALA A 193 30.91 6.98 2.63
CA ALA A 193 31.74 6.19 3.53
C ALA A 193 32.74 5.31 2.76
N LEU A 194 32.28 4.63 1.69
CA LEU A 194 33.14 3.82 0.83
C LEU A 194 34.14 4.68 0.05
N THR A 195 33.69 5.78 -0.55
CA THR A 195 34.56 6.72 -1.29
C THR A 195 35.64 7.29 -0.39
N TYR A 196 35.30 7.67 0.86
CA TYR A 196 36.28 8.13 1.84
C TYR A 196 37.35 7.07 2.09
N VAL A 197 36.94 5.83 2.36
CA VAL A 197 37.88 4.74 2.63
C VAL A 197 38.78 4.43 1.43
N ILE A 198 38.25 4.42 0.22
CA ILE A 198 39.04 4.24 -1.00
C ILE A 198 40.12 5.30 -1.11
N GLY A 199 39.79 6.58 -0.89
CA GLY A 199 40.74 7.66 -0.89
C GLY A 199 41.82 7.54 0.20
N GLN A 200 41.45 7.06 1.41
CA GLN A 200 42.41 6.84 2.49
C GLN A 200 43.35 5.67 2.20
N VAL A 201 42.86 4.59 1.61
CA VAL A 201 43.67 3.42 1.22
C VAL A 201 44.62 3.79 0.06
N ASP A 202 44.19 4.61 -0.86
CA ASP A 202 45.05 5.12 -1.96
C ASP A 202 46.18 6.00 -1.37
N THR A 203 45.85 6.93 -0.48
CA THR A 203 46.85 7.75 0.26
C THR A 203 47.83 6.86 1.06
N MET A 204 47.30 5.79 1.72
CA MET A 204 48.15 4.82 2.42
C MET A 204 49.11 4.11 1.47
N ALA A 205 48.70 3.77 0.28
CA ALA A 205 49.55 3.15 -0.73
C ALA A 205 50.68 4.11 -1.19
N ASP A 206 50.37 5.37 -1.41
CA ASP A 206 51.39 6.39 -1.77
C ASP A 206 52.42 6.58 -0.64
N HIS A 207 51.96 6.65 0.60
CA HIS A 207 52.86 6.74 1.75
C HIS A 207 53.78 5.47 1.90
N ALA A 208 53.25 4.30 1.66
CA ALA A 208 54.02 3.06 1.68
C ALA A 208 55.08 3.03 0.57
N ASP A 209 54.80 3.55 -0.65
CA ASP A 209 55.76 3.70 -1.73
C ASP A 209 56.90 4.67 -1.36
N ASP A 210 56.61 5.72 -0.55
CA ASP A 210 57.56 6.65 0.00
C ASP A 210 58.33 6.14 1.23
N GLY A 211 58.04 4.94 1.71
CA GLY A 211 58.57 4.37 2.95
C GLY A 211 58.09 5.07 4.22
N LYS A 212 56.96 5.76 4.16
CA LYS A 212 56.33 6.48 5.29
C LYS A 212 55.19 5.70 5.88
N SER A 213 54.94 5.87 7.18
CA SER A 213 53.72 5.37 7.81
C SER A 213 52.54 6.27 7.58
N TYR A 214 51.34 5.68 7.47
CA TYR A 214 50.07 6.39 7.37
C TYR A 214 49.00 5.68 8.20
N GLU A 215 48.26 6.45 8.98
CA GLU A 215 47.16 5.96 9.79
C GLU A 215 45.88 6.77 9.47
N PHE A 216 44.76 6.08 9.37
CA PHE A 216 43.46 6.71 9.24
C PHE A 216 42.38 5.97 10.01
N SER A 217 41.28 6.67 10.30
CA SER A 217 40.09 6.06 10.90
C SER A 217 38.90 6.28 9.98
N TYR A 218 38.11 5.24 9.80
CA TYR A 218 36.87 5.26 9.03
C TYR A 218 35.62 4.98 9.87
N ASN A 219 35.80 4.76 11.18
CA ASN A 219 34.71 4.39 12.09
C ASN A 219 33.59 5.42 12.11
N THR A 220 33.90 6.71 12.05
CA THR A 220 32.89 7.78 12.06
C THR A 220 31.98 7.68 10.84
N GLN A 221 32.55 7.54 9.64
CA GLN A 221 31.80 7.46 8.39
C GLN A 221 30.99 6.17 8.30
N TYR A 222 31.61 5.04 8.63
CA TYR A 222 30.94 3.74 8.63
C TYR A 222 29.82 3.66 9.67
N ASN A 223 30.04 4.16 10.89
CA ASN A 223 29.00 4.15 11.92
C ASN A 223 27.82 5.06 11.54
N ALA A 224 28.10 6.22 10.95
CA ALA A 224 27.06 7.11 10.44
C ALA A 224 26.25 6.47 9.30
N ALA A 225 26.92 5.77 8.38
CA ALA A 225 26.27 5.04 7.30
C ALA A 225 25.42 3.87 7.83
N ARG A 226 26.00 3.02 8.70
CA ARG A 226 25.28 1.90 9.35
C ARG A 226 24.08 2.37 10.18
N GLN A 227 24.21 3.50 10.89
CA GLN A 227 23.07 4.06 11.62
C GLN A 227 21.98 4.50 10.67
N ALA A 228 22.31 5.17 9.57
CA ALA A 228 21.33 5.59 8.58
C ALA A 228 20.61 4.40 7.93
N VAL A 229 21.32 3.30 7.64
CA VAL A 229 20.74 2.05 7.11
C VAL A 229 19.72 1.47 8.10
N ARG A 230 20.11 1.38 9.40
CA ARG A 230 19.21 0.86 10.46
C ARG A 230 17.99 1.73 10.68
N ASP A 231 18.16 3.05 10.69
CA ASP A 231 17.06 4.00 10.87
C ASP A 231 16.05 3.87 9.74
N TYR A 232 16.54 3.76 8.50
CA TYR A 232 15.70 3.55 7.33
C TYR A 232 14.95 2.21 7.36
N ALA A 233 15.64 1.12 7.72
CA ALA A 233 14.99 -0.19 7.87
C ALA A 233 13.89 -0.13 8.93
N THR A 234 14.17 0.49 10.08
CA THR A 234 13.20 0.66 11.18
C THR A 234 11.99 1.50 10.76
N GLU A 235 12.20 2.57 9.98
CA GLU A 235 11.10 3.39 9.44
C GLU A 235 10.19 2.58 8.54
N VAL A 236 10.78 1.82 7.60
CA VAL A 236 10.01 0.98 6.66
C VAL A 236 9.24 -0.12 7.38
N ASP A 237 9.86 -0.80 8.33
CA ASP A 237 9.20 -1.85 9.14
C ASP A 237 8.07 -1.24 9.99
N GLY A 238 8.26 -0.05 10.54
CA GLY A 238 7.26 0.70 11.29
C GLY A 238 6.05 1.07 10.41
N ASP A 239 6.29 1.51 9.20
CA ASP A 239 5.24 1.83 8.21
C ASP A 239 4.36 0.62 7.88
N VAL A 240 4.98 -0.55 7.70
CA VAL A 240 4.25 -1.81 7.46
C VAL A 240 3.46 -2.23 8.69
N ALA A 241 4.08 -2.19 9.87
CA ALA A 241 3.42 -2.54 11.13
C ALA A 241 2.19 -1.66 11.37
N GLU A 242 2.30 -0.34 11.19
CA GLU A 242 1.18 0.58 11.33
C GLU A 242 0.04 0.27 10.35
N ALA A 243 0.35 -0.07 9.10
CA ALA A 243 -0.67 -0.41 8.11
C ALA A 243 -1.37 -1.74 8.45
N LEU A 244 -0.62 -2.74 8.92
CA LEU A 244 -1.19 -4.01 9.39
C LEU A 244 -2.09 -3.81 10.62
N ASP A 245 -1.69 -2.97 11.57
CA ASP A 245 -2.48 -2.68 12.76
C ASP A 245 -3.78 -1.94 12.43
N ARG A 246 -3.79 -1.07 11.44
CA ARG A 246 -5.01 -0.43 10.93
C ARG A 246 -6.01 -1.46 10.39
N ILE A 247 -5.54 -2.45 9.63
CA ILE A 247 -6.39 -3.53 9.11
C ILE A 247 -6.91 -4.43 10.24
N ARG A 248 -6.06 -4.78 11.22
CA ARG A 248 -6.44 -5.61 12.37
C ARG A 248 -7.34 -4.90 13.36
N GLY A 249 -7.20 -3.58 13.49
CA GLY A 249 -7.99 -2.75 14.38
C GLY A 249 -9.31 -2.26 13.77
N ALA A 250 -9.52 -2.41 12.47
CA ALA A 250 -10.80 -2.16 11.83
C ALA A 250 -11.81 -3.16 12.38
N LYS A 251 -12.74 -2.71 13.23
CA LYS A 251 -13.88 -3.53 13.65
C LYS A 251 -14.72 -3.78 12.41
N PRO A 252 -15.13 -5.04 12.15
CA PRO A 252 -16.07 -5.33 11.06
C PRO A 252 -17.30 -4.44 11.26
N THR A 253 -17.61 -3.65 10.24
CA THR A 253 -18.74 -2.70 10.19
C THR A 253 -20.06 -3.40 9.96
#